data_163c6c309cc7400e0591b9f5cff55cbc
#
_entry.id   163c6c309cc7400e0591b9f5cff55cbc
#
_cell.length_a   1.000
_cell.length_b   1.000
_cell.length_c   1.000
_cell.angle_alpha   90.00
_cell.angle_beta   90.00
_cell.angle_gamma   90.00
#
_symmetry.space_group_name_H-M   'P 1'
#
loop_
_entity.id
_entity.type
_entity.pdbx_description
1 polymer ?
#
loop_
_entity_poly.entity_id
_entity_poly.type
_entity_poly.pdbx_seq_one_letter_code
_entity_poly.pdbx_strand_id
1 'polypeptide(L)'
;MPPRRAALIGRPVASPDVRVDPRFKWVPGFDQSQFVSMLSVPMPWNDSIIGVINVQAIESRTFSPEEVEFLVTIGALLGGIVEKGRLQAEAEEQLQTLTALDGARAELLAVVTHELRTPLAVVRAYVDLLGDAAADAAGTGGAPAGVDQPAAGPNSALVEEWRAQAIAQVTRLDRLVDSILASVRGEGLAAGLARDPFDVARAVNDTIGEMAPLLRGHPLRRTGTWDALIGVGDEGRFRQVLEHLLENEVKYSPEGGGVSVGAWRSDGEIQVFVTDDGPGIPEKEWESVFEAYVRTAHRPRGSGIGLYAARRLMDAMGGRVWLESNGYGGSRFMVAIPEIRQTDATNGPEAGGMSEAGPEG
;
A
#
# COMPACT_ATOMS: atom_id res chain seq x y z
N MET A 1 31.61 -34.27 17.11
CA MET A 1 32.13 -33.29 18.09
C MET A 1 31.44 -33.52 19.43
N PRO A 2 32.15 -33.56 20.56
CA PRO A 2 31.58 -33.67 21.90
C PRO A 2 30.44 -32.68 22.15
N PRO A 3 30.51 -31.36 21.76
CA PRO A 3 29.43 -30.41 21.95
C PRO A 3 28.14 -30.81 21.21
N ARG A 4 28.25 -31.21 19.94
CA ARG A 4 27.09 -31.66 19.17
C ARG A 4 26.45 -32.91 19.77
N ARG A 5 27.27 -33.81 20.30
CA ARG A 5 26.76 -35.01 20.94
C ARG A 5 26.08 -34.71 22.29
N ALA A 6 26.66 -33.81 23.10
CA ALA A 6 26.03 -33.36 24.34
C ALA A 6 24.66 -32.72 24.07
N ALA A 7 24.56 -31.89 22.99
CA ALA A 7 23.29 -31.33 22.57
C ALA A 7 22.28 -32.39 22.11
N LEU A 8 22.71 -33.39 21.34
CA LEU A 8 21.84 -34.42 20.79
C LEU A 8 21.32 -35.41 21.85
N ILE A 9 22.16 -35.80 22.81
CA ILE A 9 21.81 -36.82 23.82
C ILE A 9 21.30 -36.23 25.16
N GLY A 10 21.37 -34.89 25.31
CA GLY A 10 20.96 -34.20 26.53
C GLY A 10 21.79 -34.58 27.76
N ARG A 11 23.03 -35.06 27.59
CA ARG A 11 23.92 -35.50 28.69
C ARG A 11 25.32 -34.95 28.52
N PRO A 12 26.08 -34.78 29.62
CA PRO A 12 27.49 -34.38 29.57
C PRO A 12 28.33 -35.35 28.72
N VAL A 13 29.29 -34.81 28.01
CA VAL A 13 30.25 -35.59 27.21
C VAL A 13 31.63 -35.08 27.54
N ALA A 14 32.45 -35.95 28.18
CA ALA A 14 33.86 -35.67 28.46
C ALA A 14 34.80 -36.37 27.45
N SER A 15 35.89 -35.71 27.11
CA SER A 15 37.02 -36.24 26.36
C SER A 15 38.29 -35.90 27.10
N PRO A 16 39.00 -36.88 27.65
CA PRO A 16 40.30 -36.67 28.36
C PRO A 16 41.42 -36.19 27.42
N ASP A 17 41.36 -36.61 26.17
CA ASP A 17 42.29 -36.12 25.10
C ASP A 17 41.52 -36.01 23.79
N VAL A 18 41.24 -34.78 23.34
CA VAL A 18 40.49 -34.51 22.12
C VAL A 18 41.29 -34.83 20.86
N ARG A 19 42.60 -34.94 20.91
CA ARG A 19 43.49 -35.22 19.78
C ARG A 19 43.40 -36.69 19.33
N VAL A 20 43.03 -37.58 20.22
CA VAL A 20 42.85 -39.02 19.95
C VAL A 20 41.39 -39.47 20.01
N ASP A 21 40.48 -38.59 20.40
CA ASP A 21 39.04 -38.88 20.46
C ASP A 21 38.40 -38.86 19.07
N PRO A 22 37.95 -40.00 18.51
CA PRO A 22 37.36 -40.06 17.18
C PRO A 22 36.07 -39.24 17.03
N ARG A 23 35.46 -38.84 18.14
CA ARG A 23 34.25 -38.00 18.20
C ARG A 23 34.57 -36.52 18.03
N PHE A 24 35.85 -36.12 18.13
CA PHE A 24 36.29 -34.73 17.99
C PHE A 24 36.57 -34.39 16.53
N LYS A 25 36.11 -33.24 16.07
CA LYS A 25 36.46 -32.68 14.76
C LYS A 25 36.92 -31.24 14.94
N TRP A 26 38.02 -30.87 14.36
CA TRP A 26 38.53 -29.52 14.35
C TRP A 26 37.60 -28.59 13.55
N VAL A 27 37.34 -27.38 14.07
CA VAL A 27 36.57 -26.36 13.38
C VAL A 27 37.55 -25.41 12.69
N PRO A 28 37.46 -25.25 11.38
CA PRO A 28 38.32 -24.29 10.66
C PRO A 28 38.07 -22.86 11.19
N GLY A 29 39.13 -22.09 11.37
CA GLY A 29 39.06 -20.71 11.83
C GLY A 29 39.14 -20.50 13.33
N PHE A 30 39.16 -21.58 14.14
CA PHE A 30 39.40 -21.50 15.58
C PHE A 30 40.70 -22.18 15.93
N ASP A 31 41.65 -21.47 16.57
CA ASP A 31 42.85 -22.09 17.13
C ASP A 31 42.50 -22.85 18.41
N GLN A 32 42.27 -24.14 18.25
CA GLN A 32 42.00 -25.08 19.34
C GLN A 32 43.19 -25.98 19.68
N SER A 33 44.35 -25.74 19.02
CA SER A 33 45.51 -26.61 19.10
C SER A 33 46.09 -26.72 20.51
N GLN A 34 45.93 -25.73 21.34
CA GLN A 34 46.41 -25.70 22.71
C GLN A 34 45.58 -26.53 23.70
N PHE A 35 44.32 -26.90 23.36
CA PHE A 35 43.41 -27.59 24.26
C PHE A 35 43.50 -29.11 24.04
N VAL A 36 43.70 -29.83 25.14
CA VAL A 36 43.90 -31.28 25.17
C VAL A 36 42.68 -32.02 25.70
N SER A 37 42.03 -31.53 26.74
CA SER A 37 40.85 -32.17 27.28
C SER A 37 39.60 -31.25 27.22
N MET A 38 38.42 -31.84 27.12
CA MET A 38 37.15 -31.12 26.99
C MET A 38 36.02 -31.77 27.73
N LEU A 39 35.20 -30.97 28.42
CA LEU A 39 33.90 -31.37 28.96
C LEU A 39 32.83 -30.49 28.29
N SER A 40 31.85 -31.11 27.64
CA SER A 40 30.69 -30.46 27.02
C SER A 40 29.44 -30.80 27.82
N VAL A 41 28.77 -29.75 28.31
CA VAL A 41 27.58 -29.90 29.18
C VAL A 41 26.40 -29.21 28.47
N PRO A 42 25.26 -29.89 28.28
CA PRO A 42 24.09 -29.28 27.66
C PRO A 42 23.47 -28.21 28.56
N MET A 43 22.88 -27.20 27.95
CA MET A 43 22.06 -26.18 28.58
C MET A 43 20.59 -26.51 28.30
N PRO A 44 19.91 -27.22 29.21
CA PRO A 44 18.51 -27.58 29.02
C PRO A 44 17.60 -26.38 29.26
N TRP A 45 16.50 -26.36 28.52
CA TRP A 45 15.35 -25.50 28.77
C TRP A 45 14.07 -26.23 28.39
N ASN A 46 13.19 -26.49 29.36
CA ASN A 46 12.03 -27.38 29.17
C ASN A 46 12.49 -28.72 28.53
N ASP A 47 11.86 -29.13 27.45
CA ASP A 47 12.16 -30.40 26.75
C ASP A 47 13.22 -30.26 25.65
N SER A 48 13.92 -29.13 25.59
CA SER A 48 14.92 -28.86 24.52
C SER A 48 16.28 -28.49 25.09
N ILE A 49 17.34 -28.68 24.28
CA ILE A 49 18.69 -28.20 24.55
C ILE A 49 18.94 -26.95 23.74
N ILE A 50 19.06 -25.81 24.39
CA ILE A 50 19.22 -24.51 23.72
C ILE A 50 20.69 -24.15 23.47
N GLY A 51 21.62 -24.85 24.07
CA GLY A 51 23.04 -24.62 23.90
C GLY A 51 23.90 -25.68 24.60
N VAL A 52 25.21 -25.47 24.54
CA VAL A 52 26.21 -26.33 25.20
C VAL A 52 27.31 -25.46 25.80
N ILE A 53 27.67 -25.72 27.04
CA ILE A 53 28.86 -25.15 27.67
C ILE A 53 30.03 -26.10 27.44
N ASN A 54 31.14 -25.54 26.96
CA ASN A 54 32.37 -26.27 26.77
C ASN A 54 33.43 -25.74 27.73
N VAL A 55 33.98 -26.64 28.55
CA VAL A 55 35.15 -26.38 29.39
C VAL A 55 36.32 -27.16 28.83
N GLN A 56 37.42 -26.46 28.60
CA GLN A 56 38.61 -27.01 27.98
C GLN A 56 39.83 -26.84 28.91
N ALA A 57 40.76 -27.80 28.88
CA ALA A 57 42.01 -27.68 29.58
C ALA A 57 43.20 -28.00 28.65
N ILE A 58 44.37 -27.40 28.93
CA ILE A 58 45.60 -27.56 28.16
C ILE A 58 46.34 -28.86 28.48
N GLU A 59 45.95 -29.56 29.52
CA GLU A 59 46.51 -30.83 29.92
C GLU A 59 45.49 -31.96 29.76
N SER A 60 45.99 -33.19 29.52
CA SER A 60 45.15 -34.38 29.52
C SER A 60 44.67 -34.67 30.95
N ARG A 61 43.35 -34.64 31.13
CA ARG A 61 42.71 -34.89 32.44
C ARG A 61 41.36 -35.55 32.32
N THR A 62 40.99 -36.30 33.35
CA THR A 62 39.60 -36.73 33.56
C THR A 62 38.90 -35.72 34.46
N PHE A 63 37.64 -35.41 34.12
CA PHE A 63 36.76 -34.54 34.95
C PHE A 63 36.12 -35.40 36.06
N SER A 64 36.17 -34.93 37.31
CA SER A 64 35.54 -35.64 38.42
C SER A 64 34.00 -35.59 38.35
N PRO A 65 33.28 -36.53 39.00
CA PRO A 65 31.82 -36.48 39.06
C PRO A 65 31.30 -35.16 39.62
N GLU A 66 31.98 -34.59 40.61
CA GLU A 66 31.60 -33.31 41.24
C GLU A 66 31.75 -32.12 40.26
N GLU A 67 32.85 -32.12 39.46
CA GLU A 67 33.06 -31.11 38.43
C GLU A 67 31.98 -31.16 37.33
N VAL A 68 31.59 -32.38 36.94
CA VAL A 68 30.54 -32.60 35.94
C VAL A 68 29.19 -32.13 36.49
N GLU A 69 28.83 -32.51 37.72
CA GLU A 69 27.58 -32.12 38.36
C GLU A 69 27.47 -30.61 38.57
N PHE A 70 28.60 -29.97 38.98
CA PHE A 70 28.67 -28.53 39.12
C PHE A 70 28.39 -27.83 37.77
N LEU A 71 29.03 -28.28 36.70
CA LEU A 71 28.83 -27.69 35.36
C LEU A 71 27.43 -27.99 34.78
N VAL A 72 26.81 -29.12 35.09
CA VAL A 72 25.43 -29.42 34.76
C VAL A 72 24.48 -28.42 35.42
N THR A 73 24.72 -28.14 36.71
CA THR A 73 23.92 -27.12 37.44
C THR A 73 24.08 -25.73 36.81
N ILE A 74 25.30 -25.33 36.49
CA ILE A 74 25.57 -24.08 35.77
C ILE A 74 24.89 -24.06 34.38
N GLY A 75 24.96 -25.16 33.64
CA GLY A 75 24.30 -25.33 32.36
C GLY A 75 22.79 -25.10 32.42
N ALA A 76 22.13 -25.69 33.41
CA ALA A 76 20.71 -25.53 33.63
C ALA A 76 20.33 -24.08 34.01
N LEU A 77 21.11 -23.43 34.89
CA LEU A 77 20.89 -22.04 35.26
C LEU A 77 21.08 -21.08 34.06
N LEU A 78 22.18 -21.25 33.32
CA LEU A 78 22.47 -20.42 32.14
C LEU A 78 21.47 -20.65 31.02
N GLY A 79 20.96 -21.87 30.85
CA GLY A 79 19.87 -22.18 29.94
C GLY A 79 18.66 -21.30 30.20
N GLY A 80 18.22 -21.25 31.44
CA GLY A 80 17.10 -20.40 31.86
C GLY A 80 17.34 -18.89 31.64
N ILE A 81 18.57 -18.42 31.95
CA ILE A 81 18.92 -16.99 31.75
C ILE A 81 18.93 -16.61 30.26
N VAL A 82 19.57 -17.42 29.42
CA VAL A 82 19.68 -17.17 27.97
C VAL A 82 18.28 -17.15 27.33
N GLU A 83 17.45 -18.14 27.65
CA GLU A 83 16.10 -18.22 27.06
C GLU A 83 15.19 -17.11 27.54
N LYS A 84 15.28 -16.76 28.85
CA LYS A 84 14.56 -15.58 29.35
C LYS A 84 14.97 -14.31 28.63
N GLY A 85 16.26 -14.10 28.40
CA GLY A 85 16.75 -12.94 27.65
C GLY A 85 16.25 -12.92 26.19
N ARG A 86 16.22 -14.09 25.51
CA ARG A 86 15.68 -14.23 24.15
C ARG A 86 14.18 -13.89 24.09
N LEU A 87 13.40 -14.48 25.01
CA LEU A 87 11.95 -14.22 25.06
C LEU A 87 11.64 -12.76 25.40
N GLN A 88 12.45 -12.14 26.25
CA GLN A 88 12.28 -10.74 26.59
C GLN A 88 12.57 -9.85 25.38
N ALA A 89 13.65 -10.10 24.64
CA ALA A 89 13.99 -9.35 23.43
C ALA A 89 12.90 -9.49 22.35
N GLU A 90 12.36 -10.71 22.18
CA GLU A 90 11.27 -10.97 21.23
C GLU A 90 9.97 -10.24 21.65
N ALA A 91 9.64 -10.23 22.95
CA ALA A 91 8.49 -9.49 23.45
C ALA A 91 8.64 -7.97 23.28
N GLU A 92 9.84 -7.43 23.50
CA GLU A 92 10.15 -6.02 23.29
C GLU A 92 10.01 -5.61 21.82
N GLU A 93 10.49 -6.44 20.88
CA GLU A 93 10.33 -6.22 19.44
C GLU A 93 8.86 -6.24 19.01
N GLN A 94 8.08 -7.21 19.51
CA GLN A 94 6.64 -7.28 19.25
C GLN A 94 5.91 -6.05 19.81
N LEU A 95 6.26 -5.61 21.01
CA LEU A 95 5.68 -4.43 21.64
C LEU A 95 5.98 -3.15 20.83
N GLN A 96 7.21 -3.00 20.36
CA GLN A 96 7.60 -1.87 19.49
C GLN A 96 6.79 -1.87 18.20
N THR A 97 6.62 -3.04 17.57
CA THR A 97 5.82 -3.18 16.34
C THR A 97 4.37 -2.80 16.58
N LEU A 98 3.76 -3.30 17.66
CA LEU A 98 2.38 -2.97 18.02
C LEU A 98 2.21 -1.48 18.33
N THR A 99 3.16 -0.87 19.05
CA THR A 99 3.12 0.56 19.37
C THR A 99 3.23 1.42 18.12
N ALA A 100 4.10 1.03 17.16
CA ALA A 100 4.23 1.73 15.89
C ALA A 100 2.94 1.63 15.05
N LEU A 101 2.30 0.46 15.01
CA LEU A 101 1.02 0.26 14.32
C LEU A 101 -0.11 1.08 14.96
N ASP A 102 -0.18 1.13 16.28
CA ASP A 102 -1.21 1.91 17.00
C ASP A 102 -1.01 3.42 16.78
N GLY A 103 0.25 3.89 16.77
CA GLY A 103 0.59 5.26 16.42
C GLY A 103 0.17 5.62 15.00
N ALA A 104 0.49 4.79 14.02
CA ALA A 104 0.08 4.98 12.62
C ALA A 104 -1.45 4.99 12.47
N ARG A 105 -2.16 4.13 13.20
CA ARG A 105 -3.63 4.11 13.22
C ARG A 105 -4.22 5.39 13.80
N ALA A 106 -3.66 5.91 14.88
CA ALA A 106 -4.13 7.16 15.49
C ALA A 106 -3.92 8.36 14.56
N GLU A 107 -2.77 8.44 13.89
CA GLU A 107 -2.47 9.47 12.90
C GLU A 107 -3.43 9.40 11.71
N LEU A 108 -3.71 8.18 11.21
CA LEU A 108 -4.72 7.94 10.17
C LEU A 108 -6.08 8.52 10.55
N LEU A 109 -6.58 8.18 11.73
CA LEU A 109 -7.87 8.66 12.20
C LEU A 109 -7.91 10.20 12.32
N ALA A 110 -6.83 10.82 12.75
CA ALA A 110 -6.73 12.28 12.84
C ALA A 110 -6.80 12.94 11.45
N VAL A 111 -6.04 12.43 10.47
CA VAL A 111 -6.05 12.93 9.08
C VAL A 111 -7.42 12.74 8.45
N VAL A 112 -8.00 11.53 8.55
CA VAL A 112 -9.33 11.21 8.03
C VAL A 112 -10.37 12.17 8.60
N THR A 113 -10.39 12.37 9.92
CA THR A 113 -11.34 13.27 10.59
C THR A 113 -11.20 14.69 10.08
N HIS A 114 -9.98 15.18 9.89
CA HIS A 114 -9.72 16.53 9.37
C HIS A 114 -10.22 16.68 7.93
N GLU A 115 -9.85 15.73 7.06
CA GLU A 115 -10.19 15.76 5.63
C GLU A 115 -11.69 15.56 5.36
N LEU A 116 -12.42 14.86 6.23
CA LEU A 116 -13.87 14.75 6.16
C LEU A 116 -14.57 16.01 6.70
N ARG A 117 -14.04 16.65 7.74
CA ARG A 117 -14.69 17.81 8.36
C ARG A 117 -14.79 19.01 7.42
N THR A 118 -13.74 19.26 6.62
CA THR A 118 -13.67 20.41 5.71
C THR A 118 -14.77 20.39 4.65
N PRO A 119 -14.93 19.35 3.79
CA PRO A 119 -15.98 19.31 2.80
C PRO A 119 -17.37 19.24 3.44
N LEU A 120 -17.52 18.57 4.60
CA LEU A 120 -18.80 18.51 5.32
C LEU A 120 -19.24 19.90 5.80
N ALA A 121 -18.32 20.72 6.28
CA ALA A 121 -18.62 22.09 6.67
C ALA A 121 -19.09 22.93 5.47
N VAL A 122 -18.48 22.73 4.29
CA VAL A 122 -18.87 23.41 3.05
C VAL A 122 -20.24 22.93 2.56
N VAL A 123 -20.52 21.61 2.59
CA VAL A 123 -21.84 21.08 2.26
C VAL A 123 -22.90 21.69 3.18
N ARG A 124 -22.63 21.74 4.48
CA ARG A 124 -23.56 22.32 5.45
C ARG A 124 -23.84 23.79 5.14
N ALA A 125 -22.81 24.59 4.84
CA ALA A 125 -22.98 25.99 4.49
C ALA A 125 -23.87 26.18 3.24
N TYR A 126 -23.68 25.36 2.21
CA TYR A 126 -24.54 25.43 1.00
C TYR A 126 -25.97 24.94 1.28
N VAL A 127 -26.18 23.93 2.13
CA VAL A 127 -27.50 23.47 2.52
C VAL A 127 -28.22 24.55 3.32
N ASP A 128 -27.53 25.25 4.23
CA ASP A 128 -28.11 26.36 4.99
C ASP A 128 -28.52 27.51 4.04
N LEU A 129 -27.67 27.91 3.09
CA LEU A 129 -27.99 28.92 2.06
C LEU A 129 -29.19 28.52 1.17
N LEU A 130 -29.27 27.23 0.77
CA LEU A 130 -30.40 26.72 -0.01
C LEU A 130 -31.69 26.71 0.82
N GLY A 131 -31.60 26.44 2.12
CA GLY A 131 -32.72 26.52 3.06
C GLY A 131 -33.27 27.94 3.22
N ASP A 132 -32.37 28.93 3.39
CA ASP A 132 -32.72 30.34 3.48
C ASP A 132 -33.36 30.84 2.19
N ALA A 133 -32.79 30.49 1.03
CA ALA A 133 -33.34 30.80 -0.28
C ALA A 133 -34.75 30.22 -0.51
N ALA A 134 -35.00 29.00 -0.03
CA ALA A 134 -36.33 28.37 -0.12
C ALA A 134 -37.36 29.03 0.83
N ALA A 135 -36.93 29.46 2.02
CA ALA A 135 -37.76 30.18 2.97
C ALA A 135 -38.19 31.55 2.43
N ASP A 136 -37.27 32.29 1.80
CA ASP A 136 -37.54 33.57 1.17
C ASP A 136 -38.51 33.41 -0.02
N ALA A 137 -38.33 32.36 -0.84
CA ALA A 137 -39.21 32.04 -1.96
C ALA A 137 -40.63 31.64 -1.52
N ALA A 138 -40.76 31.02 -0.33
CA ALA A 138 -42.04 30.61 0.24
C ALA A 138 -42.81 31.76 0.95
N GLY A 139 -42.21 32.97 1.04
CA GLY A 139 -42.87 34.14 1.67
C GLY A 139 -43.06 34.03 3.19
N THR A 140 -42.33 33.13 3.88
CA THR A 140 -42.45 32.91 5.34
C THR A 140 -41.54 33.82 6.17
N GLY A 141 -40.73 34.65 5.53
CA GLY A 141 -39.98 35.72 6.20
C GLY A 141 -40.86 36.92 6.48
N GLY A 142 -41.28 37.08 7.73
CA GLY A 142 -42.09 38.22 8.18
C GLY A 142 -41.36 39.53 8.00
N ALA A 143 -41.50 40.19 6.84
CA ALA A 143 -41.05 41.55 6.64
C ALA A 143 -42.04 42.52 7.27
N PRO A 144 -41.61 43.57 8.01
CA PRO A 144 -42.47 44.63 8.45
C PRO A 144 -43.00 45.39 7.21
N ALA A 145 -44.32 45.52 7.12
CA ALA A 145 -44.98 46.26 6.05
C ALA A 145 -44.50 47.73 6.00
N GLY A 146 -43.86 48.12 4.91
CA GLY A 146 -43.57 49.52 4.71
C GLY A 146 -42.39 49.94 3.80
N VAL A 147 -41.83 49.06 3.01
CA VAL A 147 -40.85 49.49 1.97
C VAL A 147 -41.12 48.72 0.69
N ASP A 148 -41.60 49.47 -0.34
CA ASP A 148 -41.74 49.03 -1.72
C ASP A 148 -40.34 48.78 -2.34
N GLN A 149 -39.72 47.66 -1.99
CA GLN A 149 -38.67 47.08 -2.80
C GLN A 149 -39.09 45.66 -3.12
N PRO A 150 -39.08 45.24 -4.40
CA PRO A 150 -39.25 43.85 -4.74
C PRO A 150 -38.08 43.13 -4.12
N ALA A 151 -38.31 42.30 -3.10
CA ALA A 151 -37.34 41.33 -2.63
C ALA A 151 -37.06 40.39 -3.82
N ALA A 152 -36.02 40.71 -4.55
CA ALA A 152 -35.48 39.80 -5.55
C ALA A 152 -35.01 38.58 -4.75
N GLY A 153 -35.81 37.54 -4.71
CA GLY A 153 -35.39 36.25 -4.22
C GLY A 153 -34.07 35.84 -4.90
N PRO A 154 -33.26 34.98 -4.28
CA PRO A 154 -31.96 34.60 -4.83
C PRO A 154 -32.18 34.16 -6.29
N ASN A 155 -31.38 34.75 -7.20
CA ASN A 155 -31.44 34.45 -8.63
C ASN A 155 -31.35 32.92 -8.79
N SER A 156 -32.25 32.31 -9.56
CA SER A 156 -32.29 30.85 -9.79
C SER A 156 -30.93 30.27 -10.21
N ALA A 157 -30.10 31.08 -10.87
CA ALA A 157 -28.74 30.74 -11.24
C ALA A 157 -27.82 30.55 -9.99
N LEU A 158 -27.96 31.37 -8.94
CA LEU A 158 -27.20 31.22 -7.71
C LEU A 158 -27.60 29.96 -6.92
N VAL A 159 -28.91 29.65 -6.89
CA VAL A 159 -29.41 28.42 -6.25
C VAL A 159 -28.85 27.17 -6.95
N GLU A 160 -28.84 27.17 -8.28
CA GLU A 160 -28.25 26.08 -9.05
C GLU A 160 -26.72 25.98 -8.84
N GLU A 161 -26.02 27.10 -8.74
CA GLU A 161 -24.61 27.13 -8.40
C GLU A 161 -24.34 26.53 -7.02
N TRP A 162 -25.09 26.93 -5.97
CA TRP A 162 -24.94 26.38 -4.63
C TRP A 162 -25.23 24.89 -4.58
N ARG A 163 -26.28 24.44 -5.30
CA ARG A 163 -26.62 23.02 -5.44
C ARG A 163 -25.48 22.24 -6.10
N ALA A 164 -24.93 22.76 -7.19
CA ALA A 164 -23.81 22.14 -7.89
C ALA A 164 -22.56 22.03 -7.01
N GLN A 165 -22.25 23.06 -6.24
CA GLN A 165 -21.14 23.07 -5.29
C GLN A 165 -21.33 22.06 -4.14
N ALA A 166 -22.54 21.97 -3.58
CA ALA A 166 -22.87 21.00 -2.54
C ALA A 166 -22.69 19.57 -3.07
N ILE A 167 -23.19 19.26 -4.27
CA ILE A 167 -23.05 17.95 -4.92
C ILE A 167 -21.56 17.64 -5.18
N ALA A 168 -20.77 18.60 -5.65
CA ALA A 168 -19.34 18.41 -5.87
C ALA A 168 -18.61 18.05 -4.57
N GLN A 169 -18.96 18.66 -3.44
CA GLN A 169 -18.37 18.32 -2.14
C GLN A 169 -18.81 16.93 -1.63
N VAL A 170 -20.06 16.53 -1.85
CA VAL A 170 -20.51 15.17 -1.52
C VAL A 170 -19.76 14.13 -2.34
N THR A 171 -19.63 14.35 -3.64
CA THR A 171 -18.82 13.47 -4.53
C THR A 171 -17.37 13.38 -4.07
N ARG A 172 -16.79 14.49 -3.60
CA ARG A 172 -15.45 14.50 -3.01
C ARG A 172 -15.36 13.68 -1.73
N LEU A 173 -16.40 13.76 -0.86
CA LEU A 173 -16.50 12.95 0.36
C LEU A 173 -16.55 11.45 0.04
N ASP A 174 -17.37 11.05 -0.93
CA ASP A 174 -17.47 9.66 -1.36
C ASP A 174 -16.11 9.12 -1.84
N ARG A 175 -15.39 9.91 -2.64
CA ARG A 175 -14.03 9.53 -3.08
C ARG A 175 -13.03 9.41 -1.94
N LEU A 176 -13.10 10.30 -0.93
CA LEU A 176 -12.26 10.22 0.26
C LEU A 176 -12.57 8.95 1.07
N VAL A 177 -13.85 8.62 1.26
CA VAL A 177 -14.26 7.39 1.95
C VAL A 177 -13.78 6.16 1.19
N ASP A 178 -13.93 6.12 -0.13
CA ASP A 178 -13.43 5.02 -0.97
C ASP A 178 -11.92 4.87 -0.86
N SER A 179 -11.18 5.98 -0.86
CA SER A 179 -9.72 5.97 -0.71
C SER A 179 -9.28 5.43 0.66
N ILE A 180 -10.01 5.80 1.73
CA ILE A 180 -9.77 5.30 3.08
C ILE A 180 -10.08 3.80 3.15
N LEU A 181 -11.21 3.36 2.60
CA LEU A 181 -11.58 1.95 2.56
C LEU A 181 -10.56 1.12 1.76
N ALA A 182 -10.03 1.67 0.66
CA ALA A 182 -8.96 1.06 -0.11
C ALA A 182 -7.68 0.92 0.73
N SER A 183 -7.37 1.91 1.59
CA SER A 183 -6.20 1.87 2.47
C SER A 183 -6.31 0.82 3.59
N VAL A 184 -7.52 0.57 4.10
CA VAL A 184 -7.76 -0.32 5.24
C VAL A 184 -7.95 -1.79 4.82
N ARG A 185 -8.55 -2.05 3.64
CA ARG A 185 -8.94 -3.41 3.21
C ARG A 185 -7.80 -4.29 2.71
N GLY A 186 -6.58 -3.77 2.53
CA GLY A 186 -5.41 -4.57 2.17
C GLY A 186 -5.67 -5.55 1.01
N GLU A 187 -5.36 -6.82 1.22
CA GLU A 187 -5.51 -7.91 0.22
C GLU A 187 -6.97 -8.20 -0.20
N GLY A 188 -7.97 -7.75 0.56
CA GLY A 188 -9.39 -7.95 0.24
C GLY A 188 -9.93 -7.08 -0.90
N LEU A 189 -9.16 -6.09 -1.38
CA LEU A 189 -9.59 -5.18 -2.43
C LEU A 189 -9.79 -5.89 -3.78
N ALA A 190 -8.96 -6.87 -4.08
CA ALA A 190 -9.00 -7.62 -5.34
C ALA A 190 -10.23 -8.53 -5.48
N ALA A 191 -10.84 -8.96 -4.38
CA ALA A 191 -11.95 -9.94 -4.38
C ALA A 191 -13.28 -9.39 -4.90
N GLY A 192 -13.42 -8.07 -5.07
CA GLY A 192 -14.66 -7.42 -5.54
C GLY A 192 -14.52 -6.59 -6.82
N LEU A 193 -13.35 -6.61 -7.47
CA LEU A 193 -13.11 -5.83 -8.69
C LEU A 193 -13.55 -6.62 -9.93
N ALA A 194 -14.23 -5.93 -10.84
CA ALA A 194 -14.49 -6.46 -12.17
C ALA A 194 -13.16 -6.64 -12.94
N ARG A 195 -13.07 -7.70 -13.75
CA ARG A 195 -11.96 -7.94 -14.68
C ARG A 195 -12.50 -8.08 -16.09
N ASP A 196 -13.20 -7.04 -16.52
CA ASP A 196 -13.83 -7.01 -17.82
C ASP A 196 -12.97 -6.24 -18.83
N PRO A 197 -13.10 -6.56 -20.12
CA PRO A 197 -12.54 -5.74 -21.17
C PRO A 197 -13.22 -4.37 -21.21
N PHE A 198 -12.45 -3.28 -21.29
CA PHE A 198 -12.99 -1.95 -21.50
C PHE A 198 -12.10 -1.10 -22.42
N ASP A 199 -12.70 -0.10 -23.06
CA ASP A 199 -12.00 0.86 -23.92
C ASP A 199 -11.33 1.94 -23.06
N VAL A 200 -10.00 1.86 -22.93
CA VAL A 200 -9.18 2.79 -22.15
C VAL A 200 -9.23 4.21 -22.73
N ALA A 201 -9.23 4.34 -24.04
CA ALA A 201 -9.31 5.64 -24.69
C ALA A 201 -10.63 6.35 -24.38
N ARG A 202 -11.73 5.60 -24.38
CA ARG A 202 -13.05 6.09 -23.98
C ARG A 202 -13.06 6.46 -22.49
N ALA A 203 -12.59 5.58 -21.62
CA ALA A 203 -12.54 5.84 -20.17
C ALA A 203 -11.75 7.10 -19.83
N VAL A 204 -10.58 7.32 -20.47
CA VAL A 204 -9.79 8.55 -20.32
C VAL A 204 -10.57 9.78 -20.81
N ASN A 205 -11.22 9.70 -21.96
CA ASN A 205 -11.99 10.81 -22.52
C ASN A 205 -13.19 11.20 -21.64
N ASP A 206 -13.92 10.21 -21.16
CA ASP A 206 -15.07 10.43 -20.28
C ASP A 206 -14.62 11.08 -18.97
N THR A 207 -13.50 10.59 -18.36
CA THR A 207 -12.91 11.19 -17.16
C THR A 207 -12.48 12.63 -17.37
N ILE A 208 -11.80 12.94 -18.49
CA ILE A 208 -11.42 14.32 -18.85
C ILE A 208 -12.66 15.21 -19.00
N GLY A 209 -13.71 14.69 -19.63
CA GLY A 209 -14.99 15.41 -19.82
C GLY A 209 -15.66 15.75 -18.49
N GLU A 210 -15.71 14.80 -17.56
CA GLU A 210 -16.28 15.00 -16.22
C GLU A 210 -15.45 15.96 -15.37
N MET A 211 -14.13 15.94 -15.54
CA MET A 211 -13.21 16.83 -14.84
C MET A 211 -12.99 18.19 -15.54
N ALA A 212 -13.67 18.47 -16.65
CA ALA A 212 -13.54 19.75 -17.37
C ALA A 212 -13.74 21.01 -16.48
N PRO A 213 -14.62 21.03 -15.46
CA PRO A 213 -14.70 22.16 -14.54
C PRO A 213 -13.42 22.42 -13.75
N LEU A 214 -12.72 21.35 -13.33
CA LEU A 214 -11.47 21.41 -12.58
C LEU A 214 -10.30 21.85 -13.47
N LEU A 215 -10.32 21.43 -14.73
CA LEU A 215 -9.30 21.74 -15.74
C LEU A 215 -9.42 23.18 -16.30
N ARG A 216 -10.43 23.97 -15.86
CA ARG A 216 -10.57 25.37 -16.27
C ARG A 216 -9.32 26.17 -15.87
N GLY A 217 -8.69 26.82 -16.86
CA GLY A 217 -7.45 27.57 -16.65
C GLY A 217 -6.17 26.78 -16.88
N HIS A 218 -6.27 25.47 -17.11
CA HIS A 218 -5.14 24.59 -17.44
C HIS A 218 -5.32 24.08 -18.89
N PRO A 219 -4.50 24.51 -19.87
CA PRO A 219 -4.56 23.99 -21.22
C PRO A 219 -4.32 22.47 -21.24
N LEU A 220 -5.29 21.71 -21.75
CA LEU A 220 -5.18 20.27 -21.87
C LEU A 220 -4.59 19.88 -23.22
N ARG A 221 -3.52 19.11 -23.23
CA ARG A 221 -2.91 18.53 -24.43
C ARG A 221 -3.11 17.02 -24.44
N ARG A 222 -3.44 16.48 -25.60
CA ARG A 222 -3.58 15.03 -25.82
C ARG A 222 -2.52 14.54 -26.77
N THR A 223 -1.85 13.44 -26.43
CA THR A 223 -0.77 12.85 -27.24
C THR A 223 -0.91 11.33 -27.27
N GLY A 224 -0.22 10.67 -28.20
CA GLY A 224 -0.20 9.20 -28.29
C GLY A 224 -1.25 8.61 -29.24
N THR A 225 -1.45 7.31 -29.13
CA THR A 225 -2.37 6.52 -29.96
C THR A 225 -3.65 6.25 -29.18
N TRP A 226 -4.80 6.64 -29.77
CA TRP A 226 -6.08 6.58 -29.06
C TRP A 226 -7.06 5.55 -29.68
N ASP A 227 -6.62 4.79 -30.68
CA ASP A 227 -7.48 3.84 -31.37
C ASP A 227 -7.36 2.43 -30.78
N ALA A 228 -8.53 1.83 -30.49
CA ALA A 228 -8.68 0.43 -30.08
C ALA A 228 -7.79 0.00 -28.90
N LEU A 229 -7.69 0.80 -27.85
CA LEU A 229 -6.97 0.49 -26.62
C LEU A 229 -7.87 -0.30 -25.66
N ILE A 230 -7.93 -1.64 -25.81
CA ILE A 230 -8.78 -2.48 -24.97
C ILE A 230 -7.95 -3.08 -23.82
N GLY A 231 -8.16 -2.55 -22.63
CA GLY A 231 -7.57 -3.04 -21.39
C GLY A 231 -8.47 -4.02 -20.65
N VAL A 232 -7.90 -4.74 -19.67
CA VAL A 232 -8.63 -5.63 -18.77
C VAL A 232 -8.57 -5.09 -17.35
N GLY A 233 -9.74 -4.89 -16.74
CA GLY A 233 -9.84 -4.37 -15.38
C GLY A 233 -11.24 -3.89 -15.04
N ASP A 234 -11.34 -3.12 -13.97
CA ASP A 234 -12.55 -2.42 -13.56
C ASP A 234 -12.50 -0.99 -14.10
N GLU A 235 -13.33 -0.68 -15.10
CA GLU A 235 -13.37 0.63 -15.76
C GLU A 235 -13.64 1.76 -14.75
N GLY A 236 -14.58 1.54 -13.80
CA GLY A 236 -14.92 2.55 -12.79
C GLY A 236 -13.73 2.86 -11.87
N ARG A 237 -12.99 1.84 -11.45
CA ARG A 237 -11.80 2.02 -10.61
C ARG A 237 -10.63 2.60 -11.40
N PHE A 238 -10.46 2.23 -12.66
CA PHE A 238 -9.48 2.86 -13.52
C PHE A 238 -9.74 4.36 -13.71
N ARG A 239 -10.99 4.75 -13.92
CA ARG A 239 -11.40 6.16 -13.99
C ARG A 239 -11.11 6.89 -12.67
N GLN A 240 -11.39 6.26 -11.53
CA GLN A 240 -11.04 6.81 -10.22
C GLN A 240 -9.53 7.06 -10.04
N VAL A 241 -8.67 6.16 -10.54
CA VAL A 241 -7.22 6.38 -10.57
C VAL A 241 -6.87 7.61 -11.40
N LEU A 242 -7.43 7.72 -12.62
CA LEU A 242 -7.19 8.89 -13.49
C LEU A 242 -7.66 10.20 -12.85
N GLU A 243 -8.80 10.20 -12.17
CA GLU A 243 -9.30 11.37 -11.43
C GLU A 243 -8.28 11.81 -10.35
N HIS A 244 -7.77 10.88 -9.55
CA HIS A 244 -6.76 11.20 -8.53
C HIS A 244 -5.47 11.79 -9.15
N LEU A 245 -5.04 11.26 -10.30
CA LEU A 245 -3.85 11.77 -10.98
C LEU A 245 -4.12 13.17 -11.58
N LEU A 246 -5.25 13.37 -12.24
CA LEU A 246 -5.61 14.68 -12.83
C LEU A 246 -5.83 15.73 -11.73
N GLU A 247 -6.52 15.41 -10.64
CA GLU A 247 -6.67 16.33 -9.49
C GLU A 247 -5.30 16.74 -8.93
N ASN A 248 -4.38 15.78 -8.85
CA ASN A 248 -3.04 16.01 -8.36
C ASN A 248 -2.26 16.95 -9.29
N GLU A 249 -2.30 16.71 -10.61
CA GLU A 249 -1.60 17.52 -11.60
C GLU A 249 -2.14 18.96 -11.65
N VAL A 250 -3.46 19.15 -11.64
CA VAL A 250 -4.07 20.50 -11.59
C VAL A 250 -3.70 21.24 -10.31
N LYS A 251 -3.68 20.55 -9.18
CA LYS A 251 -3.38 21.13 -7.87
C LYS A 251 -1.95 21.67 -7.76
N TYR A 252 -1.00 21.03 -8.43
CA TYR A 252 0.42 21.36 -8.35
C TYR A 252 0.96 22.05 -9.61
N SER A 253 0.19 22.09 -10.68
CA SER A 253 0.50 22.92 -11.84
C SER A 253 0.35 24.41 -11.48
N PRO A 254 1.26 25.29 -11.94
CA PRO A 254 1.09 26.73 -11.78
C PRO A 254 -0.17 27.23 -12.51
N GLU A 255 -0.70 28.39 -12.11
CA GLU A 255 -1.81 29.01 -12.83
C GLU A 255 -1.48 29.18 -14.32
N GLY A 256 -2.34 28.65 -15.20
CA GLY A 256 -2.11 28.65 -16.65
C GLY A 256 -1.15 27.56 -17.13
N GLY A 257 -0.57 26.76 -16.25
CA GLY A 257 0.27 25.60 -16.61
C GLY A 257 -0.52 24.52 -17.33
N GLY A 258 0.10 23.89 -18.33
CA GLY A 258 -0.55 22.84 -19.12
C GLY A 258 -0.62 21.51 -18.39
N VAL A 259 -1.72 20.78 -18.64
CA VAL A 259 -1.84 19.37 -18.28
C VAL A 259 -1.84 18.57 -19.59
N SER A 260 -1.06 17.50 -19.65
CA SER A 260 -1.03 16.64 -20.83
C SER A 260 -1.41 15.20 -20.45
N VAL A 261 -2.20 14.56 -21.30
CA VAL A 261 -2.61 13.16 -21.15
C VAL A 261 -2.25 12.43 -22.43
N GLY A 262 -1.68 11.24 -22.29
CA GLY A 262 -1.35 10.41 -23.45
C GLY A 262 -1.55 8.93 -23.16
N ALA A 263 -1.75 8.15 -24.23
CA ALA A 263 -1.90 6.71 -24.15
C ALA A 263 -1.20 6.01 -25.32
N TRP A 264 -0.67 4.81 -25.08
CA TRP A 264 -0.08 3.95 -26.11
C TRP A 264 -0.02 2.49 -25.64
N ARG A 265 0.27 1.59 -26.57
CA ARG A 265 0.57 0.18 -26.28
C ARG A 265 2.05 -0.02 -26.07
N SER A 266 2.40 -0.82 -25.07
CA SER A 266 3.79 -1.25 -24.82
C SER A 266 3.79 -2.61 -24.14
N ASP A 267 4.46 -3.58 -24.74
CA ASP A 267 4.76 -4.90 -24.14
C ASP A 267 3.55 -5.68 -23.60
N GLY A 268 2.39 -5.57 -24.27
CA GLY A 268 1.14 -6.25 -23.86
C GLY A 268 0.39 -5.53 -22.75
N GLU A 269 0.72 -4.27 -22.52
CA GLU A 269 0.03 -3.36 -21.62
C GLU A 269 -0.44 -2.12 -22.37
N ILE A 270 -1.48 -1.48 -21.87
CA ILE A 270 -1.86 -0.14 -22.26
C ILE A 270 -1.31 0.80 -21.19
N GLN A 271 -0.46 1.72 -21.63
CA GLN A 271 0.12 2.74 -20.77
C GLN A 271 -0.58 4.07 -21.00
N VAL A 272 -0.95 4.73 -19.90
CA VAL A 272 -1.54 6.07 -19.89
C VAL A 272 -0.68 6.95 -19.00
N PHE A 273 -0.42 8.18 -19.42
CA PHE A 273 0.24 9.17 -18.57
C PHE A 273 -0.59 10.42 -18.36
N VAL A 274 -0.36 11.03 -17.22
CA VAL A 274 -0.79 12.40 -16.91
C VAL A 274 0.43 13.18 -16.46
N THR A 275 0.64 14.38 -17.01
CA THR A 275 1.81 15.22 -16.68
C THR A 275 1.41 16.68 -16.57
N ASP A 276 2.10 17.41 -15.68
CA ASP A 276 1.95 18.85 -15.44
C ASP A 276 3.20 19.65 -15.84
N ASP A 277 3.07 20.97 -15.82
CA ASP A 277 4.16 21.93 -15.95
C ASP A 277 4.63 22.47 -14.57
N GLY A 278 4.37 21.72 -13.47
CA GLY A 278 4.69 22.10 -12.11
C GLY A 278 6.15 21.89 -11.70
N PRO A 279 6.47 21.99 -10.41
CA PRO A 279 7.85 21.92 -9.90
C PRO A 279 8.45 20.50 -9.93
N GLY A 280 7.67 19.49 -10.29
CA GLY A 280 8.09 18.10 -10.30
C GLY A 280 8.28 17.48 -8.91
N ILE A 281 8.65 16.21 -8.91
CA ILE A 281 8.98 15.43 -7.72
C ILE A 281 10.40 14.90 -7.87
N PRO A 282 11.30 15.12 -6.91
CA PRO A 282 12.65 14.57 -6.95
C PRO A 282 12.63 13.04 -7.04
N GLU A 283 13.53 12.45 -7.83
CA GLU A 283 13.58 11.00 -8.07
C GLU A 283 13.67 10.18 -6.78
N LYS A 284 14.39 10.66 -5.77
CA LYS A 284 14.49 10.04 -4.45
C LYS A 284 13.15 9.92 -3.70
N GLU A 285 12.12 10.68 -4.11
CA GLU A 285 10.80 10.71 -3.49
C GLU A 285 9.75 9.91 -4.30
N TRP A 286 10.08 9.40 -5.51
CA TRP A 286 9.13 8.76 -6.42
C TRP A 286 8.42 7.54 -5.83
N GLU A 287 9.12 6.71 -5.09
CA GLU A 287 8.50 5.56 -4.43
C GLU A 287 7.66 5.98 -3.22
N SER A 288 8.19 6.91 -2.42
CA SER A 288 7.55 7.30 -1.16
C SER A 288 6.26 8.11 -1.36
N VAL A 289 6.07 8.81 -2.50
CA VAL A 289 4.83 9.55 -2.74
C VAL A 289 3.59 8.66 -2.90
N PHE A 290 3.79 7.37 -3.15
CA PHE A 290 2.73 6.36 -3.18
C PHE A 290 2.52 5.65 -1.84
N GLU A 291 3.27 6.00 -0.81
CA GLU A 291 3.02 5.51 0.55
C GLU A 291 1.89 6.32 1.21
N ALA A 292 1.17 5.67 2.11
CA ALA A 292 0.06 6.32 2.79
C ALA A 292 0.55 7.50 3.65
N TYR A 293 -0.16 8.64 3.55
CA TYR A 293 0.09 9.87 4.36
C TYR A 293 1.39 10.61 4.05
N VAL A 294 2.16 10.18 3.06
CA VAL A 294 3.39 10.86 2.69
C VAL A 294 3.06 12.18 2.00
N ARG A 295 3.70 13.25 2.49
CA ARG A 295 3.70 14.58 1.90
C ARG A 295 5.15 14.98 1.65
N THR A 296 5.44 15.44 0.46
CA THR A 296 6.78 15.93 0.16
C THR A 296 6.86 17.44 0.37
N ALA A 297 8.08 17.98 0.56
CA ALA A 297 8.29 19.41 0.68
C ALA A 297 7.79 20.19 -0.56
N HIS A 298 7.79 19.54 -1.72
CA HIS A 298 7.36 20.10 -3.00
C HIS A 298 5.83 19.98 -3.20
N ARG A 299 5.14 19.11 -2.43
CA ARG A 299 3.70 18.85 -2.50
C ARG A 299 3.06 18.84 -1.09
N PRO A 300 3.06 20.00 -0.38
CA PRO A 300 2.61 20.06 1.02
C PRO A 300 1.08 20.01 1.19
N ARG A 301 0.30 20.20 0.13
CA ARG A 301 -1.17 20.26 0.18
C ARG A 301 -1.79 18.89 -0.09
N GLY A 302 -2.78 18.47 0.69
CA GLY A 302 -3.56 17.23 0.51
C GLY A 302 -3.40 16.22 1.63
N SER A 303 -4.22 15.17 1.60
CA SER A 303 -4.28 14.11 2.61
C SER A 303 -3.11 13.12 2.54
N GLY A 304 -2.40 13.03 1.39
CA GLY A 304 -1.42 11.97 1.13
C GLY A 304 -2.06 10.59 0.91
N ILE A 305 -3.38 10.52 0.70
CA ILE A 305 -4.11 9.25 0.51
C ILE A 305 -4.35 8.96 -0.99
N GLY A 306 -4.52 10.00 -1.83
CA GLY A 306 -4.94 9.83 -3.22
C GLY A 306 -3.98 8.98 -4.06
N LEU A 307 -2.67 9.27 -4.02
CA LEU A 307 -1.67 8.48 -4.76
C LEU A 307 -1.52 7.06 -4.20
N TYR A 308 -1.59 6.91 -2.88
CA TYR A 308 -1.61 5.59 -2.25
C TYR A 308 -2.82 4.77 -2.71
N ALA A 309 -4.03 5.36 -2.73
CA ALA A 309 -5.23 4.70 -3.21
C ALA A 309 -5.11 4.33 -4.70
N ALA A 310 -4.57 5.22 -5.53
CA ALA A 310 -4.31 4.95 -6.93
C ALA A 310 -3.39 3.73 -7.11
N ARG A 311 -2.28 3.63 -6.35
CA ARG A 311 -1.38 2.47 -6.37
C ARG A 311 -2.10 1.18 -5.97
N ARG A 312 -2.85 1.20 -4.87
CA ARG A 312 -3.60 0.02 -4.39
C ARG A 312 -4.66 -0.46 -5.38
N LEU A 313 -5.37 0.46 -6.03
CA LEU A 313 -6.35 0.13 -7.06
C LEU A 313 -5.68 -0.47 -8.30
N MET A 314 -4.58 0.11 -8.77
CA MET A 314 -3.82 -0.42 -9.90
C MET A 314 -3.27 -1.82 -9.61
N ASP A 315 -2.63 -2.02 -8.45
CA ASP A 315 -2.11 -3.32 -8.01
C ASP A 315 -3.23 -4.38 -7.96
N ALA A 316 -4.40 -4.03 -7.41
CA ALA A 316 -5.55 -4.92 -7.31
C ALA A 316 -6.14 -5.31 -8.68
N MET A 317 -6.04 -4.44 -9.68
CA MET A 317 -6.42 -4.71 -11.08
C MET A 317 -5.35 -5.49 -11.86
N GLY A 318 -4.18 -5.75 -11.28
CA GLY A 318 -3.03 -6.37 -11.95
C GLY A 318 -2.27 -5.41 -12.87
N GLY A 319 -2.49 -4.10 -12.69
CA GLY A 319 -1.76 -3.02 -13.34
C GLY A 319 -0.66 -2.47 -12.44
N ARG A 320 -0.16 -1.28 -12.79
CA ARG A 320 0.86 -0.56 -11.99
C ARG A 320 0.77 0.94 -12.20
N VAL A 321 1.25 1.71 -11.21
CA VAL A 321 1.41 3.17 -11.29
C VAL A 321 2.82 3.53 -10.84
N TRP A 322 3.44 4.48 -11.54
CA TRP A 322 4.79 4.98 -11.23
C TRP A 322 4.98 6.41 -11.69
N LEU A 323 6.11 6.99 -11.35
CA LEU A 323 6.54 8.31 -11.78
C LEU A 323 7.69 8.23 -12.77
N GLU A 324 7.72 9.18 -13.68
CA GLU A 324 8.84 9.47 -14.58
C GLU A 324 9.12 10.99 -14.60
N SER A 325 10.32 11.36 -15.01
CA SER A 325 10.61 12.75 -15.34
C SER A 325 9.90 13.14 -16.64
N ASN A 326 9.26 14.30 -16.68
CA ASN A 326 8.72 14.82 -17.95
C ASN A 326 9.79 15.50 -18.83
N GLY A 327 11.05 15.60 -18.35
CA GLY A 327 12.17 16.20 -19.05
C GLY A 327 12.17 17.75 -19.04
N TYR A 328 11.14 18.41 -18.49
CA TYR A 328 10.97 19.86 -18.47
C TYR A 328 10.75 20.44 -17.06
N GLY A 329 10.97 19.65 -16.04
CA GLY A 329 10.88 20.05 -14.63
C GLY A 329 9.62 19.62 -13.89
N GLY A 330 8.54 19.23 -14.60
CA GLY A 330 7.30 18.72 -13.99
C GLY A 330 7.34 17.21 -13.72
N SER A 331 6.23 16.68 -13.21
CA SER A 331 6.03 15.26 -12.96
C SER A 331 5.28 14.59 -14.11
N ARG A 332 5.53 13.29 -14.30
CA ARG A 332 4.74 12.44 -15.18
C ARG A 332 4.30 11.21 -14.41
N PHE A 333 3.02 11.11 -14.12
CA PHE A 333 2.42 9.91 -13.58
C PHE A 333 2.06 8.95 -14.69
N MET A 334 2.53 7.73 -14.56
CA MET A 334 2.29 6.64 -15.50
C MET A 334 1.37 5.62 -14.86
N VAL A 335 0.40 5.12 -15.59
CA VAL A 335 -0.39 3.93 -15.24
C VAL A 335 -0.33 2.92 -16.38
N ALA A 336 -0.28 1.64 -16.04
CA ALA A 336 -0.34 0.56 -17.03
C ALA A 336 -1.35 -0.50 -16.58
N ILE A 337 -2.15 -0.97 -17.53
CA ILE A 337 -3.08 -2.07 -17.35
C ILE A 337 -2.84 -3.14 -18.40
N PRO A 338 -3.11 -4.42 -18.08
CA PRO A 338 -2.99 -5.50 -19.06
C PRO A 338 -3.86 -5.24 -20.29
N GLU A 339 -3.31 -5.48 -21.49
CA GLU A 339 -4.04 -5.44 -22.75
C GLU A 339 -4.66 -6.79 -23.06
N ILE A 340 -5.87 -6.83 -23.58
CA ILE A 340 -6.41 -8.05 -24.21
C ILE A 340 -5.60 -8.36 -25.47
N ARG A 341 -4.95 -9.53 -25.50
CA ARG A 341 -4.43 -10.09 -26.75
C ARG A 341 -5.60 -10.66 -27.54
N GLN A 342 -5.75 -10.27 -28.80
CA GLN A 342 -6.79 -10.78 -29.72
C GLN A 342 -6.78 -12.32 -29.89
N THR A 343 -5.81 -13.03 -29.33
CA THR A 343 -5.72 -14.49 -29.38
C THR A 343 -6.69 -15.22 -28.45
N ASP A 344 -7.25 -14.55 -27.42
CA ASP A 344 -8.15 -15.23 -26.46
C ASP A 344 -9.64 -15.20 -26.89
N ALA A 345 -9.97 -14.46 -27.93
CA ALA A 345 -11.34 -14.34 -28.43
C ALA A 345 -11.78 -15.49 -29.39
N THR A 346 -10.87 -16.41 -29.76
CA THR A 346 -11.16 -17.47 -30.75
C THR A 346 -11.39 -18.86 -30.16
N ASN A 347 -11.30 -19.04 -28.82
CA ASN A 347 -11.66 -20.30 -28.16
C ASN A 347 -13.02 -20.21 -27.46
N GLY A 348 -14.06 -19.87 -28.21
CA GLY A 348 -15.43 -20.25 -27.85
C GLY A 348 -15.57 -21.78 -27.94
N PRO A 349 -16.40 -22.42 -27.09
CA PRO A 349 -16.57 -23.90 -27.15
C PRO A 349 -17.08 -24.33 -28.52
N GLU A 350 -16.28 -25.12 -29.20
CA GLU A 350 -16.71 -25.84 -30.43
C GLU A 350 -18.01 -26.55 -30.11
N ALA A 351 -19.07 -26.14 -30.79
CA ALA A 351 -20.35 -26.85 -30.83
C ALA A 351 -20.08 -28.27 -31.35
N GLY A 352 -20.21 -29.25 -30.44
CA GLY A 352 -20.06 -30.66 -30.75
C GLY A 352 -20.92 -31.06 -31.95
N GLY A 353 -20.26 -31.50 -33.00
CA GLY A 353 -20.90 -32.05 -34.17
C GLY A 353 -21.74 -33.25 -33.81
N MET A 354 -23.03 -33.14 -34.02
CA MET A 354 -23.95 -34.28 -34.08
C MET A 354 -23.58 -35.11 -35.29
N SER A 355 -23.01 -36.28 -35.04
CA SER A 355 -22.87 -37.36 -36.04
C SER A 355 -24.23 -37.97 -36.26
N GLU A 356 -24.83 -37.72 -37.43
CA GLU A 356 -25.93 -38.54 -37.98
C GLU A 356 -25.42 -39.94 -38.30
N ALA A 357 -25.92 -40.94 -37.59
CA ALA A 357 -25.85 -42.34 -38.01
C ALA A 357 -27.10 -42.64 -38.85
N GLY A 358 -26.92 -42.82 -40.16
CA GLY A 358 -27.93 -43.31 -41.08
C GLY A 358 -28.20 -44.80 -40.88
N PRO A 359 -29.39 -45.31 -41.27
CA PRO A 359 -29.79 -46.70 -41.11
C PRO A 359 -29.37 -47.50 -42.29
N GLU A 360 -28.77 -48.66 -42.08
CA GLU A 360 -28.75 -49.71 -43.06
C GLU A 360 -29.32 -51.04 -42.44
N GLY A 361 -30.32 -51.61 -43.18
CA GLY A 361 -30.59 -52.98 -43.54
C GLY A 361 -31.04 -54.01 -42.52
#